data_493e92d886ecb9b2591044770ec6d944
#
_entry.id   493e92d886ecb9b2591044770ec6d944
#
_cell.length_a   1.000
_cell.length_b   1.000
_cell.length_c   1.000
_cell.angle_alpha   90.00
_cell.angle_beta   90.00
_cell.angle_gamma   90.00
#
_symmetry.space_group_name_H-M   'P 1'
#
loop_
_entity.id
_entity.type
_entity.pdbx_description
1 polymer ?
#
loop_
_entity_poly.entity_id
_entity_poly.type
_entity_poly.pdbx_seq_one_letter_code
_entity_poly.pdbx_strand_id
1 'polypeptide(L)'
;MAKPEFEFTPVSSVDFAPCNPHIEGLSEAILARDSDNDSVTRILKFEPGTDTSPNGVLTHDFWEEVFIFEGSFVDQRLGRTFKAGDWATRPPGMEHGPWVSENGAKMFEVRYYTDSVPADSVQADRSN
;
A
#
# COMPACT_ATOMS: atom_id res chain seq x y z
N MET A 1 -9.32 7.57 -17.78
CA MET A 1 -10.68 7.01 -17.66
C MET A 1 -11.03 6.84 -16.18
N ALA A 2 -12.23 7.27 -15.81
CA ALA A 2 -12.68 7.14 -14.42
C ALA A 2 -12.65 5.68 -13.96
N LYS A 3 -12.65 5.48 -12.63
CA LYS A 3 -12.74 4.14 -12.08
C LYS A 3 -14.02 3.47 -12.56
N PRO A 4 -13.96 2.16 -12.82
CA PRO A 4 -15.16 1.43 -13.24
C PRO A 4 -16.18 1.32 -12.12
N GLU A 5 -17.43 1.08 -12.51
CA GLU A 5 -18.51 0.83 -11.57
C GLU A 5 -18.63 -0.69 -11.33
N PHE A 6 -18.54 -1.11 -10.06
CA PHE A 6 -18.67 -2.52 -9.67
C PHE A 6 -19.60 -2.65 -8.49
N GLU A 7 -20.48 -3.63 -8.53
CA GLU A 7 -21.18 -4.11 -7.35
C GLU A 7 -20.23 -4.96 -6.49
N PHE A 8 -20.69 -5.41 -5.34
CA PHE A 8 -19.92 -6.29 -4.50
C PHE A 8 -19.46 -7.50 -5.30
N THR A 9 -18.15 -7.69 -5.33
CA THR A 9 -17.51 -8.72 -6.13
C THR A 9 -16.52 -9.46 -5.25
N PRO A 10 -16.48 -10.79 -5.30
CA PRO A 10 -15.49 -11.52 -4.49
C PRO A 10 -14.07 -11.15 -4.92
N VAL A 11 -13.22 -10.86 -3.96
CA VAL A 11 -11.82 -10.55 -4.26
C VAL A 11 -11.11 -11.76 -4.88
N SER A 12 -11.64 -12.97 -4.64
CA SER A 12 -11.09 -14.18 -5.25
C SER A 12 -11.22 -14.19 -6.78
N SER A 13 -12.04 -13.31 -7.35
CA SER A 13 -12.15 -13.19 -8.81
C SER A 13 -11.06 -12.30 -9.41
N VAL A 14 -10.23 -11.67 -8.58
CA VAL A 14 -9.15 -10.79 -9.04
C VAL A 14 -7.83 -11.49 -8.76
N ASP A 15 -6.96 -11.56 -9.76
CA ASP A 15 -5.68 -12.21 -9.60
C ASP A 15 -4.70 -11.32 -8.84
N PHE A 16 -3.92 -11.93 -7.94
CA PHE A 16 -2.78 -11.26 -7.34
C PHE A 16 -1.58 -11.40 -8.25
N ALA A 17 -0.84 -10.31 -8.40
CA ALA A 17 0.37 -10.28 -9.20
C ALA A 17 1.51 -9.68 -8.37
N PRO A 18 2.76 -10.13 -8.57
CA PRO A 18 3.90 -9.51 -7.92
C PRO A 18 3.92 -8.01 -8.25
N CYS A 19 4.14 -7.18 -7.24
CA CYS A 19 4.11 -5.73 -7.43
C CYS A 19 5.45 -5.06 -7.16
N ASN A 20 6.47 -5.83 -6.76
CA ASN A 20 7.80 -5.26 -6.54
C ASN A 20 8.85 -6.32 -6.89
N PRO A 21 9.70 -6.04 -7.91
CA PRO A 21 10.68 -7.03 -8.36
C PRO A 21 11.78 -7.34 -7.34
N HIS A 22 11.95 -6.49 -6.33
CA HIS A 22 12.99 -6.66 -5.32
C HIS A 22 12.50 -7.33 -4.05
N ILE A 23 11.18 -7.53 -3.92
CA ILE A 23 10.58 -8.10 -2.71
C ILE A 23 9.84 -9.37 -3.07
N GLU A 24 10.39 -10.50 -2.65
CA GLU A 24 9.72 -11.79 -2.78
C GLU A 24 8.56 -11.84 -1.77
N GLY A 25 7.43 -12.37 -2.18
CA GLY A 25 6.28 -12.55 -1.31
C GLY A 25 5.31 -11.39 -1.25
N LEU A 26 5.61 -10.28 -1.95
CA LEU A 26 4.73 -9.12 -1.98
C LEU A 26 3.94 -9.12 -3.29
N SER A 27 2.62 -9.07 -3.19
CA SER A 27 1.74 -9.05 -4.37
C SER A 27 0.56 -8.13 -4.14
N GLU A 28 -0.12 -7.80 -5.23
CA GLU A 28 -1.29 -6.92 -5.19
C GLU A 28 -2.41 -7.44 -6.07
N ALA A 29 -3.63 -7.17 -5.66
CA ALA A 29 -4.83 -7.32 -6.50
C ALA A 29 -5.40 -5.94 -6.73
N ILE A 30 -5.34 -5.45 -7.96
CA ILE A 30 -5.91 -4.14 -8.31
C ILE A 30 -7.41 -4.29 -8.45
N LEU A 31 -8.17 -3.62 -7.59
CA LEU A 31 -9.63 -3.68 -7.59
C LEU A 31 -10.22 -2.62 -8.52
N ALA A 32 -9.63 -1.44 -8.52
CA ALA A 32 -10.10 -0.34 -9.38
C ALA A 32 -8.94 0.62 -9.64
N ARG A 33 -8.89 1.14 -10.85
CA ARG A 33 -7.87 2.12 -11.24
C ARG A 33 -8.50 3.21 -12.07
N ASP A 34 -8.14 4.44 -11.78
CA ASP A 34 -8.48 5.58 -12.64
C ASP A 34 -7.20 5.98 -13.39
N SER A 35 -7.15 5.67 -14.69
CA SER A 35 -5.95 5.91 -15.48
C SER A 35 -5.73 7.40 -15.79
N ASP A 36 -6.73 8.25 -15.56
CA ASP A 36 -6.58 9.68 -15.82
C ASP A 36 -5.81 10.38 -14.71
N ASN A 37 -5.89 9.85 -13.48
CA ASN A 37 -5.24 10.49 -12.33
C ASN A 37 -4.45 9.50 -11.46
N ASP A 38 -4.29 8.26 -11.92
CA ASP A 38 -3.54 7.20 -11.25
C ASP A 38 -4.04 6.85 -9.84
N SER A 39 -5.29 7.17 -9.53
CA SER A 39 -5.90 6.69 -8.30
C SER A 39 -6.10 5.18 -8.37
N VAL A 40 -5.82 4.50 -7.27
CA VAL A 40 -5.86 3.03 -7.23
C VAL A 40 -6.50 2.57 -5.94
N THR A 41 -7.35 1.56 -6.05
CA THR A 41 -7.83 0.78 -4.90
C THR A 41 -7.32 -0.64 -5.08
N ARG A 42 -6.64 -1.17 -4.07
CA ARG A 42 -6.03 -2.49 -4.17
C ARG A 42 -6.03 -3.23 -2.85
N ILE A 43 -5.82 -4.53 -2.93
CA ILE A 43 -5.41 -5.35 -1.78
C ILE A 43 -3.92 -5.60 -1.93
N LEU A 44 -3.16 -5.30 -0.89
CA LEU A 44 -1.74 -5.65 -0.82
C LEU A 44 -1.61 -6.89 0.06
N LYS A 45 -0.81 -7.85 -0.40
CA LYS A 45 -0.65 -9.12 0.29
C LYS A 45 0.83 -9.39 0.56
N PHE A 46 1.11 -9.72 1.82
CA PHE A 46 2.41 -10.19 2.27
C PHE A 46 2.29 -11.68 2.54
N GLU A 47 3.04 -12.51 1.82
CA GLU A 47 3.16 -13.93 2.18
C GLU A 47 3.92 -14.07 3.49
N PRO A 48 3.75 -15.17 4.22
CA PRO A 48 4.57 -15.41 5.42
C PRO A 48 6.05 -15.32 5.10
N GLY A 49 6.78 -14.57 5.91
CA GLY A 49 8.21 -14.35 5.74
C GLY A 49 8.59 -13.19 4.85
N THR A 50 7.63 -12.44 4.33
CA THR A 50 7.93 -11.28 3.47
C THR A 50 8.68 -10.21 4.26
N ASP A 51 9.78 -9.72 3.68
CA ASP A 51 10.66 -8.71 4.28
C ASP A 51 10.91 -7.63 3.23
N THR A 52 10.48 -6.41 3.51
CA THR A 52 10.64 -5.29 2.56
C THR A 52 11.94 -4.50 2.79
N SER A 53 12.85 -4.99 3.61
CA SER A 53 14.12 -4.31 3.89
C SER A 53 14.90 -3.91 2.63
N PRO A 54 14.91 -4.69 1.54
CA PRO A 54 15.59 -4.24 0.32
C PRO A 54 15.11 -2.90 -0.23
N ASN A 55 13.86 -2.50 0.07
CA ASN A 55 13.35 -1.20 -0.36
C ASN A 55 13.70 -0.07 0.60
N GLY A 56 14.12 -0.38 1.83
CA GLY A 56 14.38 0.62 2.84
C GLY A 56 13.13 1.40 3.25
N VAL A 57 13.34 2.62 3.70
CA VAL A 57 12.26 3.55 4.04
C VAL A 57 11.74 4.18 2.75
N LEU A 58 10.42 4.21 2.61
CA LEU A 58 9.77 4.73 1.40
C LEU A 58 9.00 6.00 1.69
N THR A 59 8.88 6.82 0.67
CA THR A 59 7.92 7.94 0.62
C THR A 59 7.20 7.89 -0.72
N HIS A 60 6.01 8.46 -0.77
CA HIS A 60 5.24 8.57 -2.01
C HIS A 60 4.80 10.01 -2.24
N ASP A 61 4.41 10.33 -3.46
CA ASP A 61 3.87 11.63 -3.82
C ASP A 61 2.35 11.66 -3.88
N PHE A 62 1.71 10.62 -3.37
CA PHE A 62 0.25 10.50 -3.31
C PHE A 62 -0.20 10.26 -1.86
N TRP A 63 -1.49 10.46 -1.63
CA TRP A 63 -2.13 10.06 -0.38
C TRP A 63 -2.38 8.56 -0.43
N GLU A 64 -2.20 7.91 0.72
CA GLU A 64 -2.46 6.47 0.84
C GLU A 64 -3.21 6.22 2.13
N GLU A 65 -4.36 5.55 2.02
CA GLU A 65 -5.11 5.11 3.18
C GLU A 65 -5.09 3.59 3.20
N VAL A 66 -4.79 3.02 4.36
CA VAL A 66 -4.53 1.59 4.50
C VAL A 66 -5.30 1.05 5.69
N PHE A 67 -5.96 -0.09 5.49
CA PHE A 67 -6.59 -0.83 6.56
C PHE A 67 -6.12 -2.28 6.50
N ILE A 68 -5.52 -2.76 7.58
CA ILE A 68 -5.07 -4.15 7.68
C ILE A 68 -6.28 -4.99 8.08
N PHE A 69 -6.65 -5.97 7.27
CA PHE A 69 -7.80 -6.81 7.59
C PHE A 69 -7.42 -8.27 7.90
N GLU A 70 -6.16 -8.65 7.70
CA GLU A 70 -5.68 -10.00 8.00
C GLU A 70 -4.19 -9.95 8.35
N GLY A 71 -3.80 -10.71 9.37
CA GLY A 71 -2.40 -10.88 9.71
C GLY A 71 -1.76 -9.71 10.43
N SER A 72 -0.45 -9.62 10.31
CA SER A 72 0.34 -8.60 11.01
C SER A 72 1.70 -8.41 10.34
N PHE A 73 2.34 -7.29 10.65
CA PHE A 73 3.74 -7.06 10.29
C PHE A 73 4.41 -6.15 11.32
N VAL A 74 5.73 -6.24 11.36
CA VAL A 74 6.55 -5.41 12.23
C VAL A 74 7.13 -4.28 11.39
N ASP A 75 6.95 -3.05 11.84
CA ASP A 75 7.65 -1.90 11.27
C ASP A 75 9.02 -1.84 11.91
N GLN A 76 10.06 -2.11 11.13
CA GLN A 76 11.41 -2.23 11.64
C GLN A 76 12.00 -0.89 12.11
N ARG A 77 11.59 0.20 11.47
CA ARG A 77 12.06 1.53 11.84
C ARG A 77 11.44 1.99 13.16
N LEU A 78 10.15 1.73 13.34
CA LEU A 78 9.44 2.16 14.55
C LEU A 78 9.54 1.14 15.68
N GLY A 79 9.92 -0.10 15.38
CA GLY A 79 9.93 -1.17 16.38
C GLY A 79 8.53 -1.53 16.88
N ARG A 80 7.52 -1.44 16.02
CA ARG A 80 6.12 -1.67 16.38
C ARG A 80 5.49 -2.71 15.49
N THR A 81 4.57 -3.49 16.06
CA THR A 81 3.79 -4.45 15.30
C THR A 81 2.42 -3.83 14.99
N PHE A 82 2.05 -3.92 13.72
CA PHE A 82 0.72 -3.53 13.26
C PHE A 82 -0.03 -4.79 12.82
N LYS A 83 -1.33 -4.83 13.06
CA LYS A 83 -2.12 -6.04 12.87
C LYS A 83 -3.52 -5.72 12.37
N ALA A 84 -4.26 -6.75 12.02
CA ALA A 84 -5.66 -6.63 11.59
C ALA A 84 -6.44 -5.72 12.52
N GLY A 85 -7.15 -4.74 11.93
CA GLY A 85 -7.88 -3.71 12.65
C GLY A 85 -7.14 -2.38 12.75
N ASP A 86 -5.83 -2.36 12.48
CA ASP A 86 -5.07 -1.11 12.46
C ASP A 86 -5.22 -0.43 11.09
N TRP A 87 -5.18 0.89 11.11
CA TRP A 87 -5.27 1.67 9.88
C TRP A 87 -4.27 2.82 9.90
N ALA A 88 -3.94 3.31 8.71
CA ALA A 88 -3.03 4.43 8.53
C ALA A 88 -3.55 5.36 7.46
N THR A 89 -3.25 6.64 7.62
CA THR A 89 -3.44 7.66 6.58
C THR A 89 -2.08 8.30 6.37
N ARG A 90 -1.58 8.23 5.14
CA ARG A 90 -0.23 8.72 4.80
C ARG A 90 -0.33 9.82 3.77
N PRO A 91 -0.04 11.08 4.17
CA PRO A 91 0.08 12.15 3.20
C PRO A 91 1.35 11.98 2.36
N PRO A 92 1.44 12.68 1.22
CA PRO A 92 2.66 12.69 0.45
C PRO A 92 3.87 13.05 1.31
N GLY A 93 4.97 12.35 1.12
CA GLY A 93 6.21 12.59 1.85
C GLY A 93 6.33 11.88 3.19
N MET A 94 5.26 11.28 3.69
CA MET A 94 5.35 10.54 4.96
C MET A 94 6.21 9.30 4.79
N GLU A 95 7.22 9.16 5.64
CA GLU A 95 8.09 7.99 5.62
C GLU A 95 7.39 6.77 6.17
N HIS A 96 7.64 5.62 5.57
CA HIS A 96 7.10 4.34 6.04
C HIS A 96 8.00 3.17 5.64
N GLY A 97 7.90 2.08 6.40
CA GLY A 97 8.72 0.89 6.18
C GLY A 97 10.13 1.03 6.73
N PRO A 98 10.95 0.00 6.57
CA PRO A 98 10.59 -1.31 6.00
C PRO A 98 9.84 -2.20 6.99
N TRP A 99 9.22 -3.25 6.47
CA TRP A 99 8.38 -4.16 7.27
C TRP A 99 8.78 -5.62 7.08
N VAL A 100 8.52 -6.42 8.12
CA VAL A 100 8.63 -7.87 8.06
C VAL A 100 7.30 -8.47 8.52
N SER A 101 6.76 -9.39 7.74
CA SER A 101 5.55 -10.12 8.12
C SER A 101 5.90 -11.58 8.27
N GLU A 102 6.01 -12.05 9.51
CA GLU A 102 6.37 -13.43 9.78
C GLU A 102 5.27 -14.39 9.33
N ASN A 103 4.02 -14.04 9.59
CA ASN A 103 2.89 -14.93 9.35
C ASN A 103 2.00 -14.49 8.19
N GLY A 104 2.38 -13.44 7.48
CA GLY A 104 1.59 -12.90 6.38
C GLY A 104 0.65 -11.80 6.82
N ALA A 105 0.19 -11.02 5.85
CA ALA A 105 -0.75 -9.93 6.10
C ALA A 105 -1.48 -9.58 4.81
N LYS A 106 -2.69 -9.04 4.95
CA LYS A 106 -3.44 -8.44 3.85
C LYS A 106 -4.00 -7.13 4.28
N MET A 107 -3.94 -6.15 3.39
CA MET A 107 -4.44 -4.81 3.67
C MET A 107 -5.14 -4.22 2.46
N PHE A 108 -6.19 -3.46 2.75
CA PHE A 108 -6.95 -2.73 1.75
C PHE A 108 -6.34 -1.34 1.66
N GLU A 109 -6.01 -0.90 0.45
CA GLU A 109 -5.33 0.38 0.23
C GLU A 109 -6.05 1.20 -0.83
N VAL A 110 -6.14 2.51 -0.56
CA VAL A 110 -6.61 3.48 -1.53
C VAL A 110 -5.52 4.53 -1.71
N ARG A 111 -5.12 4.74 -2.96
CA ARG A 111 -4.10 5.74 -3.33
C ARG A 111 -4.72 6.76 -4.24
N TYR A 112 -4.47 8.05 -3.94
CA TYR A 112 -5.03 9.13 -4.74
C TYR A 112 -4.17 10.37 -4.63
N TYR A 113 -4.33 11.26 -5.62
CA TYR A 113 -3.68 12.57 -5.64
C TYR A 113 -4.71 13.64 -5.38
N THR A 114 -4.27 14.75 -4.78
CA THR A 114 -5.13 15.91 -4.56
C THR A 114 -4.46 17.16 -5.12
N ASP A 115 -5.26 18.10 -5.60
CA ASP A 115 -4.75 19.37 -6.10
C ASP A 115 -4.33 20.29 -4.98
N SER A 116 -4.70 19.98 -3.74
CA SER A 116 -4.48 20.85 -2.59
C SER A 116 -3.27 20.47 -1.75
N VAL A 117 -2.37 19.61 -2.28
CA VAL A 117 -1.16 19.25 -1.57
C VAL A 117 -0.29 20.48 -1.39
N PRO A 118 0.10 20.86 -0.14
CA PRO A 118 0.97 22.00 0.08
C PRO A 118 2.29 21.88 -0.65
N ALA A 119 2.86 23.01 -1.08
CA ALA A 119 4.10 23.04 -1.85
C ALA A 119 5.26 22.36 -1.10
N ASP A 120 5.34 22.53 0.21
CA ASP A 120 6.37 21.89 1.03
C ASP A 120 6.20 20.39 1.09
N SER A 121 4.97 19.88 1.06
CA SER A 121 4.72 18.43 0.98
C SER A 121 5.08 17.90 -0.39
N VAL A 122 4.83 18.68 -1.45
CA VAL A 122 5.15 18.29 -2.82
C VAL A 122 6.65 18.12 -3.03
N GLN A 123 7.46 18.81 -2.23
CA GLN A 123 8.91 18.71 -2.32
C GLN A 123 9.45 17.41 -1.75
N ALA A 124 8.62 16.64 -1.13
CA ALA A 124 9.02 15.34 -0.66
C ALA A 124 9.48 14.48 -1.82
N ASP A 125 10.27 13.47 -1.48
CA ASP A 125 10.80 12.54 -2.46
C ASP A 125 9.67 11.89 -3.25
N ARG A 126 9.78 11.93 -4.56
CA ARG A 126 8.80 11.32 -5.45
C ARG A 126 9.09 9.87 -5.76
N SER A 127 10.07 9.29 -5.13
CA SER A 127 10.35 7.86 -5.28
C SER A 127 9.19 7.02 -4.72
N ASN A 128 9.04 5.84 -5.22
CA ASN A 128 8.00 4.92 -4.77
C ASN A 128 8.55 3.83 -3.87
#